data_0b018ad45afd00c315672f62330189aa
#
_entry.id   0b018ad45afd00c315672f62330189aa
#
_cell.length_a   1.000
_cell.length_b   1.000
_cell.length_c   1.000
_cell.angle_alpha   90.00
_cell.angle_beta   90.00
_cell.angle_gamma   90.00
#
_symmetry.space_group_name_H-M   'P 1'
#
loop_
_entity.id
_entity.type
_entity.pdbx_description
1 polymer ?
#
loop_
_entity_poly.entity_id
_entity_poly.type
_entity_poly.pdbx_seq_one_letter_code
_entity_poly.pdbx_strand_id
1 'polypeptide(L)'
;MADSTTRNCLAISGGVGGAKLALGLSHCLPPAQLCVVANTGDDFTHLGFKICPDLDTVLYTLADLNNKELGWGQQGESWNFLSALKSMGGETWFQLGDRDLATHCIRTQMLGSGASLTEATRHLCEVLGVNVDLCPM
;
A
#
# COMPACT_ATOMS: atom_id res chain seq x y z
N MET A 1 -30.62 27.87 -5.87
CA MET A 1 -29.17 27.63 -5.58
C MET A 1 -29.09 26.37 -4.76
N ALA A 2 -28.66 25.28 -5.35
CA ALA A 2 -28.39 24.07 -4.58
C ALA A 2 -27.13 24.33 -3.76
N ASP A 3 -27.29 24.29 -2.46
CA ASP A 3 -26.20 24.32 -1.49
C ASP A 3 -25.32 23.08 -1.76
N SER A 4 -24.18 23.27 -2.43
CA SER A 4 -23.25 22.18 -2.68
C SER A 4 -22.48 21.92 -1.39
N THR A 5 -23.12 21.30 -0.44
CA THR A 5 -22.45 20.70 0.70
C THR A 5 -21.48 19.65 0.16
N THR A 6 -20.22 20.03 0.05
CA THR A 6 -19.11 19.12 -0.32
C THR A 6 -19.06 18.04 0.75
N ARG A 7 -19.54 16.85 0.45
CA ARG A 7 -19.50 15.71 1.37
C ARG A 7 -18.14 15.04 1.24
N ASN A 8 -17.36 15.03 2.32
CA ASN A 8 -16.14 14.26 2.41
C ASN A 8 -16.46 12.81 2.82
N CYS A 9 -15.80 11.88 2.20
CA CYS A 9 -15.92 10.45 2.49
C CYS A 9 -14.64 9.98 3.19
N LEU A 10 -14.79 9.37 4.35
CA LEU A 10 -13.74 8.65 5.05
C LEU A 10 -14.04 7.16 4.93
N ALA A 11 -13.17 6.41 4.26
CA ALA A 11 -13.27 4.97 4.12
C ALA A 11 -12.24 4.27 5.02
N ILE A 12 -12.70 3.44 5.94
CA ILE A 12 -11.83 2.58 6.77
C ILE A 12 -11.66 1.27 6.01
N SER A 13 -10.41 0.88 5.74
CA SER A 13 -10.06 -0.24 4.89
C SER A 13 -9.16 -1.24 5.62
N GLY A 14 -9.48 -2.52 5.48
CA GLY A 14 -8.54 -3.60 5.72
C GLY A 14 -7.89 -4.02 4.38
N GLY A 15 -7.64 -5.33 4.20
CA GLY A 15 -6.96 -5.86 3.02
C GLY A 15 -7.74 -5.80 1.71
N VAL A 16 -7.83 -6.93 1.00
CA VAL A 16 -8.33 -7.02 -0.39
C VAL A 16 -9.75 -6.47 -0.57
N GLY A 17 -10.68 -6.78 0.33
CA GLY A 17 -12.06 -6.29 0.26
C GLY A 17 -12.17 -4.77 0.39
N GLY A 18 -11.44 -4.23 1.37
CA GLY A 18 -11.36 -2.78 1.60
C GLY A 18 -10.70 -2.03 0.44
N ALA A 19 -9.66 -2.61 -0.14
CA ALA A 19 -8.98 -2.04 -1.32
C ALA A 19 -9.92 -1.95 -2.53
N LYS A 20 -10.77 -2.95 -2.76
CA LYS A 20 -11.78 -2.92 -3.82
C LYS A 20 -12.83 -1.83 -3.58
N LEU A 21 -13.27 -1.66 -2.34
CA LEU A 21 -14.17 -0.57 -1.96
C LEU A 21 -13.51 0.79 -2.20
N ALA A 22 -12.27 0.97 -1.75
CA ALA A 22 -11.51 2.21 -1.94
C ALA A 22 -11.37 2.56 -3.43
N LEU A 23 -11.06 1.57 -4.28
CA LEU A 23 -11.00 1.74 -5.73
C LEU A 23 -12.36 2.16 -6.31
N GLY A 24 -13.45 1.50 -5.92
CA GLY A 24 -14.80 1.88 -6.37
C GLY A 24 -15.15 3.32 -5.98
N LEU A 25 -14.84 3.71 -4.74
CA LEU A 25 -15.07 5.08 -4.26
C LEU A 25 -14.22 6.10 -5.03
N SER A 26 -12.97 5.77 -5.36
CA SER A 26 -12.07 6.66 -6.11
C SER A 26 -12.57 6.94 -7.54
N HIS A 27 -13.38 6.05 -8.11
CA HIS A 27 -14.02 6.25 -9.41
C HIS A 27 -15.31 7.09 -9.33
N CYS A 28 -15.92 7.17 -8.14
CA CYS A 28 -17.19 7.86 -7.92
C CYS A 28 -17.03 9.26 -7.31
N LEU A 29 -15.90 9.51 -6.63
CA LEU A 29 -15.67 10.73 -5.87
C LEU A 29 -14.43 11.46 -6.39
N PRO A 30 -14.44 12.81 -6.37
CA PRO A 30 -13.22 13.57 -6.59
C PRO A 30 -12.14 13.18 -5.55
N PRO A 31 -10.85 13.13 -5.93
CA PRO A 31 -9.78 12.75 -5.00
C PRO A 31 -9.77 13.55 -3.69
N ALA A 32 -10.04 14.85 -3.76
CA ALA A 32 -10.08 15.74 -2.60
C ALA A 32 -11.24 15.45 -1.62
N GLN A 33 -12.19 14.61 -2.00
CA GLN A 33 -13.34 14.23 -1.16
C GLN A 33 -13.21 12.83 -0.56
N LEU A 34 -12.16 12.10 -0.89
CA LEU A 34 -11.93 10.73 -0.42
C LEU A 34 -10.64 10.64 0.39
N CYS A 35 -10.79 10.24 1.65
CA CYS A 35 -9.68 9.80 2.49
C CYS A 35 -9.87 8.32 2.82
N VAL A 36 -8.84 7.51 2.60
CA VAL A 36 -8.83 6.09 2.93
C VAL A 36 -7.86 5.87 4.10
N VAL A 37 -8.36 5.28 5.17
CA VAL A 37 -7.55 4.91 6.35
C VAL A 37 -7.39 3.40 6.36
N ALA A 38 -6.18 2.93 6.13
CA ALA A 38 -5.88 1.50 6.05
C ALA A 38 -5.39 0.94 7.39
N ASN A 39 -5.80 -0.30 7.67
CA ASN A 39 -5.41 -1.02 8.87
C ASN A 39 -3.89 -1.19 8.98
N THR A 40 -3.36 -1.01 10.18
CA THR A 40 -1.95 -1.24 10.52
C THR A 40 -1.75 -2.33 11.58
N GLY A 41 -2.84 -2.97 12.00
CA GLY A 41 -2.80 -4.01 13.03
C GLY A 41 -2.03 -5.27 12.61
N ASP A 42 -1.92 -5.52 11.31
CA ASP A 42 -1.19 -6.65 10.74
C ASP A 42 0.24 -6.30 10.28
N ASP A 43 0.69 -5.08 10.60
CA ASP A 43 2.04 -4.64 10.27
C ASP A 43 3.09 -5.43 11.06
N PHE A 44 4.19 -5.77 10.41
CA PHE A 44 5.30 -6.48 11.04
C PHE A 44 6.65 -6.09 10.43
N THR A 45 7.72 -6.64 10.99
CA THR A 45 9.08 -6.48 10.45
C THR A 45 9.56 -7.84 9.92
N HIS A 46 10.06 -7.85 8.68
CA HIS A 46 10.65 -9.03 8.05
C HIS A 46 11.95 -8.64 7.36
N LEU A 47 13.03 -9.35 7.62
CA LEU A 47 14.38 -9.07 7.10
C LEU A 47 14.83 -7.61 7.34
N GLY A 48 14.38 -7.01 8.43
CA GLY A 48 14.65 -5.60 8.74
C GLY A 48 13.75 -4.59 8.02
N PHE A 49 12.88 -5.02 7.11
CA PHE A 49 11.93 -4.14 6.43
C PHE A 49 10.61 -4.03 7.20
N LYS A 50 10.04 -2.82 7.20
CA LYS A 50 8.68 -2.58 7.68
C LYS A 50 7.68 -3.02 6.61
N ILE A 51 6.91 -4.04 6.92
CA ILE A 51 5.86 -4.61 6.07
C ILE A 51 4.51 -4.12 6.55
N CYS A 52 3.70 -3.58 5.63
CA CYS A 52 2.37 -3.06 5.91
C CYS A 52 1.36 -3.67 4.92
N PRO A 53 0.90 -4.92 5.14
CA PRO A 53 0.18 -5.70 4.14
C PRO A 53 -1.10 -5.03 3.63
N ASP A 54 -1.93 -4.52 4.53
CA ASP A 54 -3.20 -3.91 4.17
C ASP A 54 -3.00 -2.56 3.49
N LEU A 55 -2.08 -1.75 4.01
CA LEU A 55 -1.73 -0.47 3.42
C LEU A 55 -1.20 -0.63 1.99
N ASP A 56 -0.33 -1.61 1.76
CA ASP A 56 0.24 -1.91 0.45
C ASP A 56 -0.81 -2.44 -0.53
N THR A 57 -1.72 -3.30 -0.06
CA THR A 57 -2.82 -3.79 -0.87
C THR A 57 -3.71 -2.65 -1.36
N VAL A 58 -4.03 -1.69 -0.51
CA VAL A 58 -4.80 -0.48 -0.91
C VAL A 58 -3.98 0.38 -1.86
N LEU A 59 -2.72 0.65 -1.55
CA LEU A 59 -1.82 1.46 -2.37
C LEU A 59 -1.71 0.90 -3.79
N TYR A 60 -1.39 -0.39 -3.92
CA TYR A 60 -1.24 -1.03 -5.23
C TYR A 60 -2.56 -1.10 -6.00
N THR A 61 -3.67 -1.30 -5.31
CA THR A 61 -5.00 -1.31 -5.95
C THR A 61 -5.35 0.06 -6.50
N LEU A 62 -5.13 1.13 -5.74
CA LEU A 62 -5.37 2.51 -6.19
C LEU A 62 -4.41 2.96 -7.31
N ALA A 63 -3.19 2.41 -7.34
CA ALA A 63 -2.19 2.65 -8.38
C ALA A 63 -2.37 1.79 -9.64
N ASP A 64 -3.36 0.87 -9.67
CA ASP A 64 -3.56 -0.16 -10.71
C ASP A 64 -2.31 -1.06 -10.92
N LEU A 65 -1.58 -1.33 -9.85
CA LEU A 65 -0.38 -2.17 -9.83
C LEU A 65 -0.61 -3.54 -9.15
N ASN A 66 -1.76 -3.75 -8.54
CA ASN A 66 -2.07 -4.96 -7.80
C ASN A 66 -2.17 -6.18 -8.70
N ASN A 67 -1.75 -7.33 -8.20
CA ASN A 67 -1.98 -8.62 -8.85
C ASN A 67 -3.46 -8.99 -8.69
N LYS A 68 -4.21 -8.91 -9.80
CA LYS A 68 -5.66 -9.14 -9.83
C LYS A 68 -6.03 -10.62 -9.68
N GLU A 69 -5.11 -11.53 -9.96
CA GLU A 69 -5.33 -12.98 -9.83
C GLU A 69 -5.12 -13.45 -8.39
N LEU A 70 -4.02 -13.01 -7.77
CA LEU A 70 -3.70 -13.38 -6.38
C LEU A 70 -4.46 -12.53 -5.35
N GLY A 71 -4.85 -11.31 -5.71
CA GLY A 71 -5.50 -10.35 -4.82
C GLY A 71 -4.56 -9.62 -3.86
N TRP A 72 -3.25 -9.91 -3.90
CA TRP A 72 -2.21 -9.28 -3.10
C TRP A 72 -0.90 -9.16 -3.91
N GLY A 73 0.00 -8.27 -3.45
CA GLY A 73 1.26 -8.01 -4.13
C GLY A 73 1.09 -7.24 -5.44
N GLN A 74 2.19 -7.05 -6.15
CA GLN A 74 2.21 -6.32 -7.42
C GLN A 74 2.08 -7.26 -8.62
N GLN A 75 1.49 -6.76 -9.69
CA GLN A 75 1.45 -7.45 -10.98
C GLN A 75 2.84 -7.49 -11.62
N GLY A 76 3.16 -8.60 -12.27
CA GLY A 76 4.43 -8.75 -12.99
C GLY A 76 5.65 -8.83 -12.08
N GLU A 77 5.48 -9.37 -10.88
CA GLU A 77 6.59 -9.61 -9.95
C GLU A 77 7.64 -10.57 -10.52
N SER A 78 8.88 -10.35 -10.13
CA SER A 78 9.96 -11.32 -10.21
C SER A 78 10.40 -11.74 -8.81
N TRP A 79 11.13 -12.83 -8.71
CA TRP A 79 11.45 -13.49 -7.45
C TRP A 79 12.95 -13.74 -7.28
N ASN A 80 13.77 -12.90 -7.89
CA ASN A 80 15.22 -13.08 -7.90
C ASN A 80 15.81 -12.95 -6.50
N PHE A 81 15.39 -11.92 -5.75
CA PHE A 81 15.81 -11.73 -4.36
C PHE A 81 15.42 -12.93 -3.50
N LEU A 82 14.16 -13.34 -3.55
CA LEU A 82 13.65 -14.46 -2.74
C LEU A 82 14.36 -15.77 -3.08
N SER A 83 14.63 -16.02 -4.36
CA SER A 83 15.38 -17.18 -4.82
C SER A 83 16.83 -17.19 -4.31
N ALA A 84 17.50 -16.04 -4.41
CA ALA A 84 18.86 -15.87 -3.89
C ALA A 84 18.89 -16.05 -2.36
N LEU A 85 17.94 -15.44 -1.65
CA LEU A 85 17.81 -15.56 -0.20
C LEU A 85 17.65 -17.02 0.23
N LYS A 86 16.80 -17.77 -0.49
CA LYS A 86 16.59 -19.21 -0.25
C LYS A 86 17.88 -20.01 -0.44
N SER A 87 18.66 -19.74 -1.48
CA SER A 87 19.93 -20.42 -1.75
C SER A 87 20.98 -20.16 -0.68
N MET A 88 20.88 -19.04 0.03
CA MET A 88 21.74 -18.65 1.14
C MET A 88 21.22 -19.13 2.51
N GLY A 89 20.10 -19.86 2.54
CA GLY A 89 19.51 -20.39 3.77
C GLY A 89 18.69 -19.37 4.56
N GLY A 90 18.28 -18.28 3.95
CA GLY A 90 17.44 -17.25 4.58
C GLY A 90 15.97 -17.63 4.67
N GLU A 91 15.21 -16.86 5.43
CA GLU A 91 13.79 -17.07 5.66
C GLU A 91 12.96 -16.69 4.43
N THR A 92 12.14 -17.61 3.92
CA THR A 92 11.34 -17.44 2.71
C THR A 92 9.84 -17.72 2.90
N TRP A 93 9.39 -17.71 4.16
CA TRP A 93 7.97 -17.95 4.47
C TRP A 93 7.06 -16.83 3.96
N PHE A 94 7.55 -15.59 3.93
CA PHE A 94 6.82 -14.45 3.38
C PHE A 94 7.21 -14.27 1.91
N GLN A 95 6.20 -14.26 1.04
CA GLN A 95 6.40 -14.12 -0.41
C GLN A 95 6.69 -12.67 -0.76
N LEU A 96 7.97 -12.34 -0.88
CA LEU A 96 8.47 -10.99 -1.13
C LEU A 96 8.95 -10.88 -2.58
N GLY A 97 8.15 -10.24 -3.42
CA GLY A 97 8.50 -9.96 -4.81
C GLY A 97 9.53 -8.83 -4.94
N ASP A 98 10.25 -8.79 -6.04
CA ASP A 98 11.33 -7.81 -6.23
C ASP A 98 10.81 -6.36 -6.28
N ARG A 99 9.61 -6.13 -6.84
CA ARG A 99 8.96 -4.81 -6.88
C ARG A 99 8.41 -4.42 -5.51
N ASP A 100 7.76 -5.36 -4.84
CA ASP A 100 7.24 -5.17 -3.50
C ASP A 100 8.37 -4.86 -2.51
N LEU A 101 9.52 -5.54 -2.65
CA LEU A 101 10.73 -5.26 -1.88
C LEU A 101 11.17 -3.80 -2.00
N ALA A 102 11.07 -3.20 -3.19
CA ALA A 102 11.43 -1.79 -3.39
C ALA A 102 10.52 -0.86 -2.55
N THR A 103 9.23 -1.14 -2.47
CA THR A 103 8.27 -0.39 -1.63
C THR A 103 8.67 -0.48 -0.16
N HIS A 104 8.96 -1.69 0.34
CA HIS A 104 9.38 -1.91 1.72
C HIS A 104 10.73 -1.24 2.04
N CYS A 105 11.66 -1.26 1.09
CA CYS A 105 12.96 -0.61 1.22
C CYS A 105 12.82 0.90 1.40
N ILE A 106 12.08 1.58 0.52
CA ILE A 106 11.84 3.04 0.58
C ILE A 106 11.14 3.40 1.88
N ARG A 107 10.07 2.69 2.24
CA ARG A 107 9.37 2.92 3.51
C ARG A 107 10.33 2.80 4.70
N THR A 108 11.08 1.73 4.77
CA THR A 108 12.00 1.46 5.89
C THR A 108 13.10 2.51 6.00
N GLN A 109 13.67 2.95 4.86
CA GLN A 109 14.65 4.03 4.84
C GLN A 109 14.08 5.35 5.36
N MET A 110 12.88 5.71 4.93
CA MET A 110 12.21 6.94 5.39
C MET A 110 11.94 6.90 6.89
N LEU A 111 11.41 5.79 7.40
CA LEU A 111 11.20 5.60 8.84
C LEU A 111 12.52 5.68 9.62
N GLY A 112 13.58 5.07 9.12
CA GLY A 112 14.93 5.12 9.71
C GLY A 112 15.55 6.52 9.72
N SER A 113 15.10 7.39 8.81
CA SER A 113 15.51 8.80 8.73
C SER A 113 14.62 9.73 9.59
N GLY A 114 13.67 9.18 10.34
CA GLY A 114 12.80 9.93 11.25
C GLY A 114 11.45 10.36 10.66
N ALA A 115 11.12 9.97 9.42
CA ALA A 115 9.80 10.21 8.87
C ALA A 115 8.75 9.32 9.57
N SER A 116 7.52 9.82 9.66
CA SER A 116 6.36 9.05 10.11
C SER A 116 5.90 8.07 9.02
N LEU A 117 5.13 7.05 9.41
CA LEU A 117 4.52 6.13 8.46
C LEU A 117 3.56 6.87 7.50
N THR A 118 2.87 7.91 7.97
CA THR A 118 2.03 8.77 7.15
C THR A 118 2.82 9.49 6.06
N GLU A 119 3.98 10.05 6.40
CA GLU A 119 4.86 10.72 5.43
C GLU A 119 5.43 9.75 4.41
N ALA A 120 5.87 8.56 4.85
CA ALA A 120 6.32 7.50 3.95
C ALA A 120 5.21 7.03 3.00
N THR A 121 3.99 6.87 3.51
CA THR A 121 2.82 6.50 2.70
C THR A 121 2.48 7.56 1.67
N ARG A 122 2.48 8.83 2.06
CA ARG A 122 2.23 9.95 1.15
C ARG A 122 3.26 9.98 0.01
N HIS A 123 4.54 9.83 0.34
CA HIS A 123 5.61 9.75 -0.65
C HIS A 123 5.39 8.60 -1.65
N LEU A 124 5.03 7.41 -1.17
CA LEU A 124 4.75 6.27 -2.03
C LEU A 124 3.52 6.52 -2.93
N CYS A 125 2.47 7.16 -2.40
CA CYS A 125 1.30 7.57 -3.20
C CYS A 125 1.71 8.53 -4.33
N GLU A 126 2.50 9.55 -4.03
CA GLU A 126 2.99 10.52 -5.02
C GLU A 126 3.80 9.83 -6.13
N VAL A 127 4.76 8.98 -5.76
CA VAL A 127 5.63 8.26 -6.72
C VAL A 127 4.82 7.28 -7.59
N LEU A 128 3.82 6.64 -7.03
CA LEU A 128 2.98 5.67 -7.74
C LEU A 128 1.74 6.28 -8.41
N GLY A 129 1.59 7.61 -8.37
CA GLY A 129 0.51 8.33 -9.05
C GLY A 129 -0.86 8.19 -8.39
N VAL A 130 -0.93 7.87 -7.11
CA VAL A 130 -2.17 7.80 -6.34
C VAL A 130 -2.54 9.20 -5.85
N ASN A 131 -3.70 9.69 -6.28
CA ASN A 131 -4.20 11.02 -5.95
C ASN A 131 -5.19 11.04 -4.79
N VAL A 132 -5.58 9.87 -4.29
CA VAL A 132 -6.46 9.74 -3.12
C VAL A 132 -5.62 9.88 -1.85
N ASP A 133 -6.19 10.54 -0.83
CA ASP A 133 -5.53 10.63 0.48
C ASP A 133 -5.58 9.25 1.17
N LEU A 134 -4.44 8.57 1.22
CA LEU A 134 -4.27 7.27 1.87
C LEU A 134 -3.44 7.45 3.13
N CYS A 135 -4.04 7.10 4.26
CA CYS A 135 -3.42 7.21 5.58
C CYS A 135 -3.30 5.84 6.26
N PRO A 136 -2.21 5.57 6.97
CA PRO A 136 -2.16 4.47 7.94
C PRO A 136 -3.04 4.81 9.15
N MET A 137 -3.67 3.80 9.75
CA MET A 137 -4.51 3.90 10.93
C MET A 137 -3.70 4.23 12.18
#